data_418707bc6d18dd1a98372d91fcea1c4a
#
_entry.id   418707bc6d18dd1a98372d91fcea1c4a
#
_cell.length_a   1.000
_cell.length_b   1.000
_cell.length_c   1.000
_cell.angle_alpha   90.00
_cell.angle_beta   90.00
_cell.angle_gamma   90.00
#
_symmetry.space_group_name_H-M   'P 1'
#
loop_
_entity.id
_entity.type
_entity.pdbx_description
1 polymer ?
#
loop_
_entity_poly.entity_id
_entity_poly.type
_entity_poly.pdbx_seq_one_letter_code
_entity_poly.pdbx_strand_id
1 'polypeptide(L)'
;MESFAVLWSESGLPAKAGKLVLEESALCFDGPGFLHRVFYEDIESVHVGRGNGERLAGRPSLVLDLAVGGPLRIGSLEGLGVLSELAERMGHLTATHLLV
;
A
#
# COMPACT_ATOMS: atom_id res chain seq x y z
N MET A 1 7.72 5.50 -14.28
CA MET A 1 6.85 5.04 -13.17
C MET A 1 7.71 4.53 -12.04
N GLU A 2 7.34 4.87 -10.80
CA GLU A 2 8.10 4.42 -9.65
C GLU A 2 7.62 3.04 -9.20
N SER A 3 8.57 2.20 -8.78
CA SER A 3 8.26 0.86 -8.29
C SER A 3 9.03 0.58 -7.01
N PHE A 4 8.44 -0.25 -6.15
CA PHE A 4 8.98 -0.58 -4.84
C PHE A 4 8.83 -2.08 -4.60
N ALA A 5 9.83 -2.70 -4.01
CA ALA A 5 9.73 -4.09 -3.56
C ALA A 5 8.98 -4.11 -2.23
N VAL A 6 7.87 -4.83 -2.18
CA VAL A 6 6.95 -4.78 -1.04
C VAL A 6 6.41 -6.16 -0.66
N LEU A 7 5.95 -6.23 0.59
CA LEU A 7 5.00 -7.25 1.05
C LEU A 7 3.65 -6.56 1.20
N TRP A 8 2.56 -7.27 0.96
CA TRP A 8 1.24 -6.71 1.26
C TRP A 8 0.29 -7.80 1.75
N SER A 9 -0.71 -7.37 2.51
CA SER A 9 -1.74 -8.26 3.06
C SER A 9 -3.09 -7.57 3.01
N GLU A 10 -4.10 -8.29 2.51
CA GLU A 10 -5.47 -7.79 2.44
C GLU A 10 -6.31 -8.45 3.53
N SER A 11 -6.94 -7.64 4.41
CA SER A 11 -7.97 -8.10 5.35
C SER A 11 -7.68 -9.42 6.06
N GLY A 12 -6.46 -9.59 6.57
CA GLY A 12 -6.10 -10.80 7.32
C GLY A 12 -5.69 -11.99 6.47
N LEU A 13 -5.66 -11.86 5.15
CA LEU A 13 -5.13 -12.89 4.27
C LEU A 13 -3.61 -12.99 4.41
N PRO A 14 -3.00 -14.12 4.05
CA PRO A 14 -1.54 -14.24 4.11
C PRO A 14 -0.84 -13.18 3.28
N ALA A 15 0.30 -12.71 3.76
CA ALA A 15 1.10 -11.71 3.06
C ALA A 15 1.66 -12.27 1.76
N LYS A 16 1.71 -11.41 0.75
CA LYS A 16 2.28 -11.71 -0.56
C LYS A 16 3.46 -10.78 -0.80
N ALA A 17 4.42 -11.23 -1.58
CA ALA A 17 5.59 -10.43 -1.94
C ALA A 17 5.57 -10.12 -3.43
N GLY A 18 6.06 -8.96 -3.81
CA GLY A 18 6.13 -8.55 -5.20
C GLY A 18 6.55 -7.11 -5.35
N LYS A 19 6.14 -6.50 -6.44
CA LYS A 19 6.47 -5.13 -6.77
C LYS A 19 5.22 -4.27 -6.74
N LEU A 20 5.33 -3.11 -6.09
CA LEU A 20 4.28 -2.09 -6.12
C LEU A 20 4.67 -1.03 -7.13
N VAL A 21 3.80 -0.78 -8.09
CA VAL A 21 3.99 0.26 -9.11
C VAL A 21 2.96 1.35 -8.90
N LEU A 22 3.41 2.60 -8.81
CA LEU A 22 2.52 3.75 -8.69
C LEU A 22 2.13 4.22 -10.09
N GLU A 23 0.94 3.85 -10.52
CA GLU A 23 0.40 4.28 -11.81
C GLU A 23 -0.35 5.60 -11.66
N GLU A 24 -0.80 6.16 -12.76
CA GLU A 24 -1.46 7.47 -12.77
C GLU A 24 -2.75 7.49 -11.93
N SER A 25 -3.57 6.45 -12.03
CA SER A 25 -4.86 6.40 -11.34
C SER A 25 -5.01 5.25 -10.35
N ALA A 26 -3.98 4.43 -10.18
CA ALA A 26 -4.07 3.24 -9.36
C ALA A 26 -2.71 2.78 -8.85
N LEU A 27 -2.74 2.00 -7.77
CA LEU A 27 -1.62 1.18 -7.34
C LEU A 27 -1.70 -0.15 -8.04
N CYS A 28 -0.58 -0.67 -8.52
CA CYS A 28 -0.54 -1.99 -9.12
C CYS A 28 0.42 -2.88 -8.33
N PHE A 29 -0.11 -3.96 -7.77
CA PHE A 29 0.70 -4.99 -7.11
C PHE A 29 0.98 -6.10 -8.13
N ASP A 30 2.24 -6.25 -8.49
CA ASP A 30 2.68 -7.22 -9.49
C ASP A 30 3.53 -8.29 -8.83
N GLY A 31 3.04 -9.51 -8.83
CA GLY A 31 3.74 -10.65 -8.25
C GLY A 31 3.70 -11.85 -9.18
N PRO A 32 4.41 -12.94 -8.82
CA PRO A 32 4.45 -14.15 -9.65
C PRO A 32 3.05 -14.75 -9.83
N GLY A 33 2.57 -14.74 -11.07
CA GLY A 33 1.29 -15.34 -11.40
C GLY A 33 0.05 -14.51 -11.07
N PHE A 34 0.22 -13.26 -10.62
CA PHE A 34 -0.94 -12.42 -10.32
C PHE A 34 -0.63 -10.93 -10.51
N LEU A 35 -1.70 -10.17 -10.73
CA LEU A 35 -1.67 -8.72 -10.85
C LEU A 35 -2.91 -8.19 -10.12
N HIS A 36 -2.72 -7.23 -9.21
CA HIS A 36 -3.83 -6.64 -8.46
C HIS A 36 -3.72 -5.11 -8.51
N ARG A 37 -4.80 -4.46 -8.90
CA ARG A 37 -4.83 -3.01 -9.05
C ARG A 37 -5.85 -2.40 -8.08
N VAL A 38 -5.43 -1.36 -7.35
CA VAL A 38 -6.27 -0.63 -6.42
C VAL A 38 -6.31 0.82 -6.87
N PHE A 39 -7.49 1.31 -7.24
CA PHE A 39 -7.65 2.68 -7.70
C PHE A 39 -7.56 3.66 -6.53
N TYR A 40 -6.91 4.81 -6.74
CA TYR A 40 -6.76 5.82 -5.69
C TYR A 40 -8.11 6.32 -5.17
N GLU A 41 -9.11 6.39 -6.04
CA GLU A 41 -10.46 6.84 -5.64
C GLU A 41 -11.13 5.90 -4.63
N ASP A 42 -10.67 4.65 -4.53
CA ASP A 42 -11.22 3.68 -3.60
C ASP A 42 -10.50 3.68 -2.25
N ILE A 43 -9.47 4.51 -2.09
CA ILE A 43 -8.69 4.62 -0.86
C ILE A 43 -9.24 5.76 -0.01
N GLU A 44 -9.75 5.44 1.18
CA GLU A 44 -10.30 6.44 2.09
C GLU A 44 -9.25 7.12 2.95
N SER A 45 -8.25 6.36 3.38
CA SER A 45 -7.17 6.93 4.18
C SER A 45 -5.87 6.15 4.02
N VAL A 46 -4.75 6.82 4.28
CA VAL A 46 -3.40 6.25 4.21
C VAL A 46 -2.65 6.69 5.46
N HIS A 47 -2.09 5.75 6.21
CA HIS A 47 -1.25 6.08 7.36
C HIS A 47 -0.23 4.99 7.63
N VAL A 48 0.84 5.34 8.36
CA VAL A 48 1.84 4.35 8.78
C VAL A 48 1.39 3.78 10.12
N GLY A 49 1.10 2.48 10.14
CA GLY A 49 0.68 1.78 11.34
C GLY A 49 1.86 1.18 12.07
N ARG A 50 1.97 1.48 13.38
CA ARG A 50 3.04 0.97 14.24
C ARG A 50 2.50 0.11 15.39
N GLY A 51 1.19 0.05 15.56
CA GLY A 51 0.55 -0.77 16.58
C GLY A 51 0.64 -2.26 16.28
N ASN A 52 0.38 -3.10 17.29
CA ASN A 52 0.51 -4.55 17.12
C ASN A 52 -0.35 -5.12 15.99
N GLY A 53 -1.58 -4.63 15.84
CA GLY A 53 -2.48 -5.07 14.79
C GLY A 53 -2.20 -4.46 13.42
N GLU A 54 -1.27 -3.51 13.35
CA GLU A 54 -0.96 -2.80 12.11
C GLU A 54 0.40 -3.17 11.54
N ARG A 55 1.13 -4.06 12.21
CA ARG A 55 2.45 -4.49 11.74
C ARG A 55 2.32 -5.61 10.73
N LEU A 56 3.23 -5.63 9.77
CA LEU A 56 3.33 -6.69 8.78
C LEU A 56 4.72 -7.29 8.89
N ALA A 57 4.79 -8.60 9.11
CA ALA A 57 6.05 -9.33 9.34
C ALA A 57 6.87 -8.73 10.50
N GLY A 58 6.18 -8.26 11.54
CA GLY A 58 6.83 -7.69 12.73
C GLY A 58 7.33 -6.26 12.56
N ARG A 59 7.06 -5.62 11.44
CA ARG A 59 7.52 -4.26 11.12
C ARG A 59 6.35 -3.31 10.91
N PRO A 60 6.54 -1.99 11.10
CA PRO A 60 5.51 -1.02 10.75
C PRO A 60 5.10 -1.18 9.30
N SER A 61 3.84 -0.95 9.00
CA SER A 61 3.31 -1.05 7.65
C SER A 61 2.57 0.23 7.26
N LEU A 62 2.43 0.43 5.96
CA LEU A 62 1.55 1.44 5.42
C LEU A 62 0.15 0.84 5.37
N VAL A 63 -0.81 1.49 6.02
CA VAL A 63 -2.18 1.00 6.09
C VAL A 63 -3.06 1.84 5.17
N LEU A 64 -3.74 1.17 4.26
CA LEU A 64 -4.71 1.79 3.34
C LEU A 64 -6.10 1.34 3.76
N ASP A 65 -6.96 2.28 4.14
CA ASP A 65 -8.36 1.97 4.39
C ASP A 65 -9.13 2.12 3.09
N LEU A 66 -9.71 1.04 2.63
CA LEU A 66 -10.42 1.01 1.35
C LEU A 66 -11.92 1.20 1.58
N ALA A 67 -12.58 1.84 0.61
CA ALA A 67 -14.03 2.06 0.64
C ALA A 67 -14.79 0.74 0.66
N VAL A 68 -14.27 -0.29 -0.01
CA VAL A 68 -14.85 -1.63 -0.05
C VAL A 68 -13.76 -2.63 0.27
N GLY A 69 -14.06 -3.56 1.15
CA GLY A 69 -13.10 -4.53 1.64
C GLY A 69 -12.48 -4.07 2.94
N GLY A 70 -11.51 -4.76 3.43
CA GLY A 70 -10.84 -4.41 4.67
C GLY A 70 -9.59 -3.58 4.44
N PRO A 71 -8.82 -3.32 5.49
CA PRO A 71 -7.57 -2.59 5.35
C PRO A 71 -6.54 -3.40 4.56
N LEU A 72 -5.78 -2.69 3.73
CA LEU A 72 -4.66 -3.24 2.98
C LEU A 72 -3.38 -2.75 3.65
N ARG A 73 -2.49 -3.65 4.01
CA ARG A 73 -1.22 -3.31 4.67
C ARG A 73 -0.06 -3.59 3.72
N ILE A 74 0.87 -2.64 3.65
CA ILE A 74 2.03 -2.72 2.76
C ILE A 74 3.29 -2.57 3.60
N GLY A 75 4.20 -3.53 3.51
CA GLY A 75 5.52 -3.45 4.13
C GLY A 75 6.59 -3.29 3.07
N SER A 76 7.61 -2.49 3.36
CA SER A 76 8.73 -2.33 2.44
C SER A 76 9.74 -3.44 2.61
N LEU A 77 10.22 -4.00 1.51
CA LEU A 77 11.35 -4.93 1.50
C LEU A 77 12.69 -4.20 1.34
N GLU A 78 12.65 -2.89 1.08
CA GLU A 78 13.86 -2.11 0.81
C GLU A 78 14.36 -1.31 2.01
N GLY A 79 13.56 -1.16 3.06
CA GLY A 79 13.95 -0.46 4.27
C GLY A 79 12.91 0.54 4.76
N LEU A 80 13.12 1.07 5.98
CA LEU A 80 12.16 1.94 6.63
C LEU A 80 12.01 3.31 5.97
N GLY A 81 13.09 3.85 5.43
CA GLY A 81 13.04 5.14 4.73
C GLY A 81 12.15 5.07 3.49
N VAL A 82 12.15 3.95 2.82
CA VAL A 82 11.32 3.74 1.62
C VAL A 82 9.85 3.72 1.99
N LEU A 83 9.49 3.15 3.14
CA LEU A 83 8.10 3.11 3.58
C LEU A 83 7.56 4.53 3.83
N SER A 84 8.36 5.39 4.46
CA SER A 84 7.98 6.78 4.70
C SER A 84 7.81 7.54 3.39
N GLU A 85 8.72 7.34 2.45
CA GLU A 85 8.63 7.94 1.13
C GLU A 85 7.38 7.48 0.39
N LEU A 86 7.10 6.20 0.44
CA LEU A 86 5.91 5.63 -0.18
C LEU A 86 4.63 6.20 0.43
N ALA A 87 4.58 6.33 1.77
CA ALA A 87 3.45 6.92 2.47
C ALA A 87 3.19 8.35 2.02
N GLU A 88 4.25 9.15 1.88
CA GLU A 88 4.16 10.53 1.43
C GLU A 88 3.63 10.61 -0.01
N ARG A 89 4.18 9.78 -0.90
CA ARG A 89 3.73 9.73 -2.30
C ARG A 89 2.27 9.33 -2.41
N MET A 90 1.87 8.32 -1.68
CA MET A 90 0.48 7.84 -1.71
C MET A 90 -0.48 8.84 -1.12
N GLY A 91 -0.10 9.51 -0.03
CA GLY A 91 -0.91 10.58 0.55
C GLY A 91 -1.16 11.70 -0.44
N HIS A 92 -0.13 12.08 -1.18
CA HIS A 92 -0.23 13.12 -2.20
C HIS A 92 -1.15 12.69 -3.37
N LEU A 93 -0.97 11.48 -3.87
CA LEU A 93 -1.77 10.95 -4.98
C LEU A 93 -3.25 10.80 -4.62
N THR A 94 -3.54 10.27 -3.43
CA THR A 94 -4.93 10.11 -2.99
C THR A 94 -5.59 11.46 -2.75
N ALA A 95 -4.88 12.43 -2.17
CA ALA A 95 -5.40 13.77 -1.96
C ALA A 95 -5.75 14.45 -3.29
N THR A 96 -4.91 14.27 -4.31
CA THR A 96 -5.15 14.82 -5.64
C THR A 96 -6.42 14.25 -6.25
N HIS A 97 -6.67 12.96 -6.09
CA HIS A 97 -7.87 12.32 -6.62
C HIS A 97 -9.13 12.66 -5.82
N LEU A 98 -9.00 12.90 -4.51
CA LEU A 98 -10.13 13.27 -3.66
C LEU A 98 -10.59 14.70 -3.85
N LEU A 99 -9.74 15.57 -4.38
CA LEU A 99 -10.05 17.00 -4.59
C LEU A 99 -10.73 17.29 -5.92
N VAL A 100 -10.89 16.30 -6.76
CA VAL A 100 -11.49 16.48 -8.10
C VAL A 100 -13.00 16.25 -8.08
#